data_5af67e357cd69a85a10cb93636e75f91
#
_entry.id   5af67e357cd69a85a10cb93636e75f91
#
_cell.length_a   1.000
_cell.length_b   1.000
_cell.length_c   1.000
_cell.angle_alpha   90.00
_cell.angle_beta   90.00
_cell.angle_gamma   90.00
#
_symmetry.space_group_name_H-M   'P 1'
#
loop_
_entity.id
_entity.type
_entity.pdbx_description
1 polymer ?
#
loop_
_entity_poly.entity_id
_entity_poly.type
_entity_poly.pdbx_seq_one_letter_code
_entity_poly.pdbx_strand_id
1 'polypeptide(L)'
;PTRFDYDAPVPADADLGVVHFVAIGGAGMSGVARIMLDHGVGVQGSDLASSGVLDDLAARGARIHEGHDAAYLDGADTVVVSSAIRETNVELAAARGRGLRVLHRAQGLAATMHAAEARIAVAGANGKTTTTAMLAATLLECGEDPSFVVGGDLVGMGTNARAGTGSAFVVEA
;
A
#
# COMPACT_ATOMS: atom_id res chain seq x y z
N PRO A 1 1.02 -20.75 14.78
CA PRO A 1 0.57 -20.33 13.45
C PRO A 1 1.01 -18.89 13.22
N THR A 2 1.65 -18.63 12.10
CA THR A 2 2.00 -17.28 11.68
C THR A 2 0.71 -16.51 11.42
N ARG A 3 0.69 -15.23 11.79
CA ARG A 3 -0.47 -14.33 11.62
C ARG A 3 -0.89 -14.17 10.15
N PHE A 4 0.09 -14.25 9.27
CA PHE A 4 -0.06 -14.19 7.81
C PHE A 4 0.71 -15.35 7.19
N ASP A 5 0.21 -15.85 6.09
CA ASP A 5 0.92 -16.82 5.26
C ASP A 5 1.73 -16.05 4.20
N TYR A 6 3.01 -15.84 4.49
CA TYR A 6 3.93 -15.14 3.59
C TYR A 6 4.41 -16.01 2.43
N ASP A 7 4.22 -17.32 2.50
CA ASP A 7 4.60 -18.26 1.45
C ASP A 7 3.50 -18.46 0.41
N ALA A 8 2.25 -18.03 0.74
CA ALA A 8 1.15 -18.06 -0.19
C ALA A 8 1.40 -17.12 -1.39
N PRO A 9 1.10 -17.56 -2.62
CA PRO A 9 1.21 -16.70 -3.79
C PRO A 9 0.29 -15.48 -3.63
N VAL A 10 0.87 -14.30 -3.85
CA VAL A 10 0.13 -13.04 -3.83
C VAL A 10 -0.36 -12.77 -5.24
N PRO A 11 -1.67 -12.57 -5.47
CA PRO A 11 -2.19 -12.21 -6.79
C PRO A 11 -1.78 -10.79 -7.18
N ALA A 12 -1.93 -10.43 -8.47
CA ALA A 12 -1.80 -9.05 -8.89
C ALA A 12 -2.86 -8.17 -8.21
N ASP A 13 -2.58 -6.88 -8.05
CA ASP A 13 -3.51 -5.95 -7.41
C ASP A 13 -4.84 -5.83 -8.16
N ALA A 14 -4.84 -5.94 -9.49
CA ALA A 14 -6.05 -6.00 -10.30
C ALA A 14 -7.00 -7.16 -9.94
N ASP A 15 -6.49 -8.24 -9.34
CA ASP A 15 -7.25 -9.42 -8.92
C ASP A 15 -7.69 -9.38 -7.44
N LEU A 16 -7.43 -8.28 -6.75
CA LEU A 16 -7.78 -8.11 -5.33
C LEU A 16 -9.21 -7.64 -5.11
N GLY A 17 -9.92 -7.21 -6.16
CA GLY A 17 -11.23 -6.57 -6.05
C GLY A 17 -11.13 -5.21 -5.36
N VAL A 18 -12.13 -4.86 -4.55
CA VAL A 18 -12.08 -3.63 -3.72
C VAL A 18 -11.22 -3.90 -2.48
N VAL A 19 -10.20 -3.09 -2.31
CA VAL A 19 -9.20 -3.25 -1.23
C VAL A 19 -9.47 -2.27 -0.10
N HIS A 20 -9.70 -2.79 1.10
CA HIS A 20 -9.85 -2.00 2.32
C HIS A 20 -8.56 -1.99 3.14
N PHE A 21 -8.07 -0.79 3.46
CA PHE A 21 -6.87 -0.60 4.26
C PHE A 21 -7.24 -0.19 5.69
N VAL A 22 -6.79 -0.95 6.69
CA VAL A 22 -6.94 -0.58 8.10
C VAL A 22 -5.77 0.30 8.52
N ALA A 23 -6.03 1.51 9.00
CA ALA A 23 -5.06 2.59 9.24
C ALA A 23 -4.34 3.03 7.95
N ILE A 24 -5.14 3.44 6.95
CA ILE A 24 -4.69 3.79 5.59
C ILE A 24 -3.74 5.00 5.55
N GLY A 25 -3.82 5.91 6.53
CA GLY A 25 -2.98 7.12 6.61
C GLY A 25 -1.52 6.85 7.02
N GLY A 26 -1.19 5.65 7.50
CA GLY A 26 0.18 5.28 7.79
C GLY A 26 1.08 5.35 6.56
N ALA A 27 2.32 5.87 6.68
CA ALA A 27 3.20 6.14 5.54
C ALA A 27 3.39 4.95 4.58
N GLY A 28 3.58 3.74 5.11
CA GLY A 28 3.70 2.54 4.28
C GLY A 28 2.36 2.04 3.72
N MET A 29 1.23 2.35 4.37
CA MET A 29 -0.11 1.97 3.91
C MET A 29 -0.58 2.91 2.79
N SER A 30 -0.44 4.22 3.01
CA SER A 30 -0.85 5.25 2.04
C SER A 30 -0.08 5.13 0.71
N GLY A 31 1.20 4.77 0.76
CA GLY A 31 1.99 4.52 -0.44
C GLY A 31 1.43 3.39 -1.29
N VAL A 32 1.11 2.25 -0.67
CA VAL A 32 0.49 1.11 -1.38
C VAL A 32 -0.88 1.48 -1.91
N ALA A 33 -1.70 2.18 -1.10
CA ALA A 33 -3.03 2.63 -1.52
C ALA A 33 -2.97 3.57 -2.73
N ARG A 34 -2.00 4.51 -2.77
CA ARG A 34 -1.78 5.40 -3.94
C ARG A 34 -1.48 4.61 -5.20
N ILE A 35 -0.55 3.66 -5.15
CA ILE A 35 -0.23 2.83 -6.31
C ILE A 35 -1.46 2.07 -6.80
N MET A 36 -2.22 1.45 -5.90
CA MET A 36 -3.43 0.73 -6.27
C MET A 36 -4.48 1.65 -6.93
N LEU A 37 -4.65 2.88 -6.42
CA LEU A 37 -5.52 3.88 -7.06
C LEU A 37 -5.03 4.26 -8.46
N ASP A 38 -3.72 4.49 -8.61
CA ASP A 38 -3.11 4.82 -9.91
C ASP A 38 -3.26 3.66 -10.91
N HIS A 39 -3.31 2.41 -10.43
CA HIS A 39 -3.61 1.21 -11.24
C HIS A 39 -5.11 1.00 -11.49
N GLY A 40 -6.00 1.87 -10.96
CA GLY A 40 -7.44 1.77 -11.15
C GLY A 40 -8.14 0.77 -10.24
N VAL A 41 -7.46 0.29 -9.19
CA VAL A 41 -8.05 -0.60 -8.18
C VAL A 41 -8.97 0.21 -7.27
N GLY A 42 -10.14 -0.34 -6.95
CA GLY A 42 -11.05 0.25 -5.96
C GLY A 42 -10.44 0.23 -4.58
N VAL A 43 -10.23 1.41 -3.97
CA VAL A 43 -9.62 1.52 -2.63
C VAL A 43 -10.58 2.16 -1.66
N GLN A 44 -10.67 1.59 -0.48
CA GLN A 44 -11.29 2.18 0.70
C GLN A 44 -10.41 1.96 1.93
N GLY A 45 -10.64 2.70 2.99
CA GLY A 45 -9.88 2.48 4.22
C GLY A 45 -10.36 3.32 5.39
N SER A 46 -9.84 2.99 6.54
CA SER A 46 -10.13 3.65 7.81
C SER A 46 -8.87 4.21 8.45
N ASP A 47 -9.01 5.29 9.20
CA ASP A 47 -7.96 5.79 10.10
C ASP A 47 -8.57 6.46 11.32
N LEU A 48 -7.81 6.55 12.41
CA LEU A 48 -8.30 7.12 13.68
C LEU A 48 -8.52 8.63 13.63
N ALA A 49 -7.79 9.34 12.78
CA ALA A 49 -7.86 10.80 12.67
C ALA A 49 -7.65 11.25 11.23
N SER A 50 -8.30 12.36 10.87
CA SER A 50 -8.11 13.02 9.59
C SER A 50 -6.69 13.55 9.42
N SER A 51 -6.20 13.56 8.19
CA SER A 51 -4.88 14.09 7.84
C SER A 51 -4.82 14.47 6.36
N GLY A 52 -3.90 15.33 5.97
CA GLY A 52 -3.71 15.70 4.57
C GLY A 52 -3.40 14.51 3.65
N VAL A 53 -2.86 13.41 4.21
CA VAL A 53 -2.66 12.15 3.47
C VAL A 53 -4.00 11.52 3.12
N LEU A 54 -4.97 11.53 4.04
CA LEU A 54 -6.31 11.00 3.79
C LEU A 54 -7.09 11.87 2.80
N ASP A 55 -6.91 13.19 2.88
CA ASP A 55 -7.51 14.13 1.92
C ASP A 55 -6.98 13.88 0.50
N ASP A 56 -5.67 13.65 0.34
CA ASP A 56 -5.07 13.30 -0.96
C ASP A 56 -5.61 11.96 -1.49
N LEU A 57 -5.70 10.93 -0.66
CA LEU A 57 -6.26 9.65 -1.06
C LEU A 57 -7.74 9.75 -1.45
N ALA A 58 -8.53 10.53 -0.70
CA ALA A 58 -9.93 10.79 -1.04
C ALA A 58 -10.06 11.55 -2.36
N ALA A 59 -9.22 12.56 -2.61
CA ALA A 59 -9.20 13.30 -3.88
C ALA A 59 -8.85 12.41 -5.08
N ARG A 60 -8.08 11.33 -4.86
CA ARG A 60 -7.75 10.30 -5.85
C ARG A 60 -8.84 9.24 -6.04
N GLY A 61 -9.92 9.29 -5.26
CA GLY A 61 -11.07 8.40 -5.37
C GLY A 61 -11.16 7.30 -4.31
N ALA A 62 -10.30 7.30 -3.28
CA ALA A 62 -10.47 6.40 -2.15
C ALA A 62 -11.68 6.77 -1.30
N ARG A 63 -12.41 5.77 -0.81
CA ARG A 63 -13.44 5.97 0.22
C ARG A 63 -12.79 5.91 1.60
N ILE A 64 -12.76 7.03 2.29
CA ILE A 64 -12.12 7.15 3.62
C ILE A 64 -13.16 7.20 4.72
N HIS A 65 -12.89 6.46 5.80
CA HIS A 65 -13.69 6.41 7.01
C HIS A 65 -12.86 6.85 8.22
N GLU A 66 -13.43 7.65 9.11
CA GLU A 66 -12.80 8.03 10.38
C GLU A 66 -13.20 7.03 11.48
N GLY A 67 -12.21 6.61 12.27
CA GLY A 67 -12.38 5.55 13.28
C GLY A 67 -12.25 4.15 12.70
N HIS A 68 -12.70 3.15 13.47
CA HIS A 68 -12.72 1.74 13.08
C HIS A 68 -14.10 1.13 13.35
N ASP A 69 -14.71 0.57 12.32
CA ASP A 69 -16.01 -0.12 12.41
C ASP A 69 -16.06 -1.29 11.42
N ALA A 70 -16.67 -2.41 11.83
CA ALA A 70 -16.87 -3.57 10.99
C ALA A 70 -17.73 -3.28 9.74
N ALA A 71 -18.61 -2.27 9.81
CA ALA A 71 -19.43 -1.84 8.68
C ALA A 71 -18.61 -1.19 7.54
N TYR A 72 -17.42 -0.66 7.85
CA TYR A 72 -16.55 -0.06 6.82
C TYR A 72 -15.99 -1.07 5.82
N LEU A 73 -16.10 -2.37 6.12
CA LEU A 73 -15.72 -3.45 5.20
C LEU A 73 -16.80 -3.74 4.13
N ASP A 74 -17.93 -3.03 4.13
CA ASP A 74 -18.98 -3.31 3.17
C ASP A 74 -18.53 -2.97 1.75
N GLY A 75 -18.61 -3.98 0.88
CA GLY A 75 -18.12 -3.92 -0.49
C GLY A 75 -16.63 -4.22 -0.67
N ALA A 76 -15.89 -4.53 0.40
CA ALA A 76 -14.51 -4.96 0.31
C ALA A 76 -14.37 -6.45 -0.02
N ASP A 77 -13.43 -6.80 -0.89
CA ASP A 77 -13.05 -8.17 -1.21
C ASP A 77 -11.76 -8.57 -0.49
N THR A 78 -10.86 -7.61 -0.32
CA THR A 78 -9.54 -7.80 0.31
C THR A 78 -9.31 -6.74 1.39
N VAL A 79 -8.70 -7.14 2.50
CA VAL A 79 -8.32 -6.26 3.60
C VAL A 79 -6.80 -6.27 3.77
N VAL A 80 -6.19 -5.09 3.76
CA VAL A 80 -4.75 -4.91 3.98
C VAL A 80 -4.51 -4.32 5.36
N VAL A 81 -3.63 -4.96 6.13
CA VAL A 81 -3.26 -4.53 7.48
C VAL A 81 -1.75 -4.50 7.67
N SER A 82 -1.28 -3.64 8.57
CA SER A 82 0.12 -3.65 9.01
C SER A 82 0.32 -4.49 10.27
N SER A 83 1.58 -4.76 10.62
CA SER A 83 1.93 -5.44 11.88
C SER A 83 1.48 -4.68 13.13
N ALA A 84 1.27 -3.37 13.03
CA ALA A 84 0.82 -2.53 14.14
C ALA A 84 -0.66 -2.76 14.52
N ILE A 85 -1.48 -3.26 13.60
CA ILE A 85 -2.89 -3.55 13.84
C ILE A 85 -3.01 -4.78 14.74
N ARG A 86 -3.68 -4.64 15.87
CA ARG A 86 -3.87 -5.75 16.82
C ARG A 86 -4.96 -6.71 16.31
N GLU A 87 -4.87 -7.99 16.73
CA GLU A 87 -5.90 -8.99 16.40
C GLU A 87 -7.29 -8.64 16.92
N THR A 88 -7.35 -7.82 17.95
CA THR A 88 -8.60 -7.31 18.54
C THR A 88 -9.22 -6.14 17.78
N ASN A 89 -8.57 -5.65 16.69
CA ASN A 89 -9.16 -4.61 15.86
C ASN A 89 -10.47 -5.11 15.23
N VAL A 90 -11.52 -4.31 15.33
CA VAL A 90 -12.89 -4.71 14.94
C VAL A 90 -13.02 -5.02 13.46
N GLU A 91 -12.29 -4.30 12.60
CA GLU A 91 -12.28 -4.52 11.16
C GLU A 91 -11.54 -5.81 10.80
N LEU A 92 -10.35 -6.04 11.39
CA LEU A 92 -9.60 -7.27 11.16
C LEU A 92 -10.37 -8.51 11.64
N ALA A 93 -10.98 -8.44 12.81
CA ALA A 93 -11.80 -9.53 13.34
C ALA A 93 -13.02 -9.80 12.43
N ALA A 94 -13.70 -8.74 11.98
CA ALA A 94 -14.84 -8.85 11.07
C ALA A 94 -14.41 -9.40 9.68
N ALA A 95 -13.28 -8.95 9.13
CA ALA A 95 -12.76 -9.45 7.86
C ALA A 95 -12.54 -10.96 7.90
N ARG A 96 -11.90 -11.46 8.96
CA ARG A 96 -11.71 -12.90 9.18
C ARG A 96 -13.03 -13.65 9.38
N GLY A 97 -13.94 -13.09 10.17
CA GLY A 97 -15.26 -13.68 10.39
C GLY A 97 -16.12 -13.77 9.12
N ARG A 98 -15.94 -12.83 8.18
CA ARG A 98 -16.61 -12.81 6.87
C ARG A 98 -15.88 -13.64 5.81
N GLY A 99 -14.68 -14.19 6.10
CA GLY A 99 -13.87 -14.95 5.15
C GLY A 99 -13.26 -14.09 4.03
N LEU A 100 -13.10 -12.77 4.25
CA LEU A 100 -12.43 -11.88 3.30
C LEU A 100 -10.94 -12.24 3.21
N ARG A 101 -10.33 -11.97 2.07
CA ARG A 101 -8.88 -12.08 1.92
C ARG A 101 -8.20 -11.06 2.82
N VAL A 102 -7.30 -11.52 3.70
CA VAL A 102 -6.52 -10.62 4.58
C VAL A 102 -5.06 -10.73 4.20
N LEU A 103 -4.49 -9.60 3.78
CA LEU A 103 -3.08 -9.48 3.40
C LEU A 103 -2.32 -8.60 4.40
N HIS A 104 -1.08 -8.95 4.64
CA HIS A 104 -0.14 -8.01 5.25
C HIS A 104 0.24 -6.91 4.26
N ARG A 105 0.58 -5.72 4.75
CA ARG A 105 1.04 -4.59 3.93
C ARG A 105 2.11 -4.98 2.90
N ALA A 106 3.07 -5.82 3.31
CA ALA A 106 4.12 -6.30 2.39
C ALA A 106 3.56 -7.14 1.23
N GLN A 107 2.52 -7.93 1.48
CA GLN A 107 1.82 -8.67 0.43
C GLN A 107 1.01 -7.73 -0.47
N GLY A 108 0.34 -6.72 0.12
CA GLY A 108 -0.33 -5.66 -0.65
C GLY A 108 0.66 -4.92 -1.57
N LEU A 109 1.85 -4.59 -1.06
CA LEU A 109 2.91 -3.99 -1.86
C LEU A 109 3.39 -4.94 -2.97
N ALA A 110 3.61 -6.21 -2.66
CA ALA A 110 4.02 -7.21 -3.67
C ALA A 110 2.97 -7.36 -4.78
N ALA A 111 1.68 -7.26 -4.46
CA ALA A 111 0.59 -7.29 -5.43
C ALA A 111 0.72 -6.17 -6.47
N THR A 112 1.09 -4.95 -6.06
CA THR A 112 1.25 -3.80 -6.97
C THR A 112 2.46 -3.94 -7.91
N MET A 113 3.40 -4.81 -7.60
CA MET A 113 4.64 -4.98 -8.38
C MET A 113 4.51 -6.00 -9.51
N HIS A 114 3.36 -6.68 -9.68
CA HIS A 114 3.23 -7.79 -10.61
C HIS A 114 3.53 -7.42 -12.08
N ALA A 115 3.14 -6.23 -12.50
CA ALA A 115 3.35 -5.76 -13.88
C ALA A 115 4.79 -5.30 -14.16
N ALA A 116 5.61 -5.05 -13.13
CA ALA A 116 6.97 -4.57 -13.29
C ALA A 116 7.93 -5.69 -13.74
N GLU A 117 8.76 -5.40 -14.73
CA GLU A 117 9.80 -6.31 -15.21
C GLU A 117 10.97 -6.36 -14.23
N ALA A 118 11.40 -5.19 -13.74
CA ALA A 118 12.45 -5.04 -12.74
C ALA A 118 11.87 -4.66 -11.37
N ARG A 119 11.91 -5.58 -10.42
CA ARG A 119 11.40 -5.39 -9.05
C ARG A 119 12.58 -5.25 -8.10
N ILE A 120 12.74 -4.07 -7.53
CA ILE A 120 13.90 -3.71 -6.70
C ILE A 120 13.41 -3.41 -5.28
N ALA A 121 13.78 -4.24 -4.32
CA ALA A 121 13.47 -4.04 -2.90
C ALA A 121 14.74 -3.71 -2.11
N VAL A 122 14.76 -2.55 -1.46
CA VAL A 122 15.87 -2.10 -0.62
C VAL A 122 15.59 -2.50 0.82
N ALA A 123 16.36 -3.46 1.33
CA ALA A 123 16.27 -3.96 2.69
C ALA A 123 17.51 -3.58 3.50
N GLY A 124 17.38 -3.48 4.82
CA GLY A 124 18.50 -3.20 5.72
C GLY A 124 18.05 -2.61 7.05
N ALA A 125 18.94 -2.57 8.02
CA ALA A 125 18.66 -1.98 9.33
C ALA A 125 18.58 -0.44 9.23
N ASN A 126 19.47 0.20 8.47
CA ASN A 126 19.55 1.65 8.29
C ASN A 126 19.68 2.00 6.81
N GLY A 127 19.33 3.23 6.43
CA GLY A 127 19.54 3.80 5.11
C GLY A 127 18.56 3.35 4.02
N LYS A 128 17.57 2.52 4.34
CA LYS A 128 16.58 2.03 3.36
C LYS A 128 15.92 3.18 2.60
N THR A 129 15.28 4.09 3.32
CA THR A 129 14.56 5.25 2.75
C THR A 129 15.47 6.07 1.85
N THR A 130 16.68 6.43 2.32
CA THR A 130 17.64 7.21 1.55
C THR A 130 18.07 6.49 0.28
N THR A 131 18.43 5.21 0.38
CA THR A 131 18.88 4.41 -0.77
C THR A 131 17.77 4.23 -1.80
N THR A 132 16.56 3.93 -1.34
CA THR A 132 15.37 3.79 -2.21
C THR A 132 15.07 5.11 -2.92
N ALA A 133 15.10 6.23 -2.18
CA ALA A 133 14.88 7.56 -2.74
C ALA A 133 15.93 7.94 -3.78
N MET A 134 17.22 7.70 -3.48
CA MET A 134 18.31 7.96 -4.42
C MET A 134 18.19 7.12 -5.69
N LEU A 135 17.84 5.85 -5.56
CA LEU A 135 17.67 4.97 -6.72
C LEU A 135 16.49 5.42 -7.60
N ALA A 136 15.35 5.71 -6.98
CA ALA A 136 14.18 6.22 -7.71
C ALA A 136 14.50 7.55 -8.43
N ALA A 137 15.17 8.49 -7.74
CA ALA A 137 15.57 9.76 -8.32
C ALA A 137 16.57 9.57 -9.47
N THR A 138 17.54 8.67 -9.32
CA THR A 138 18.52 8.37 -10.37
C THR A 138 17.84 7.82 -11.63
N LEU A 139 16.90 6.87 -11.47
CA LEU A 139 16.16 6.33 -12.60
C LEU A 139 15.33 7.41 -13.31
N LEU A 140 14.70 8.31 -12.55
CA LEU A 140 13.98 9.45 -13.12
C LEU A 140 14.89 10.38 -13.92
N GLU A 141 16.07 10.73 -13.39
CA GLU A 141 17.07 11.57 -14.09
C GLU A 141 17.65 10.89 -15.34
N CYS A 142 17.68 9.54 -15.37
CA CYS A 142 18.07 8.77 -16.54
C CYS A 142 16.97 8.70 -17.63
N GLY A 143 15.82 9.32 -17.39
CA GLY A 143 14.68 9.31 -18.32
C GLY A 143 13.81 8.05 -18.23
N GLU A 144 14.09 7.17 -17.25
CA GLU A 144 13.19 6.09 -16.87
C GLU A 144 12.00 6.67 -16.10
N ASP A 145 10.86 6.03 -16.17
CA ASP A 145 9.68 6.42 -15.39
C ASP A 145 9.29 5.33 -14.39
N PRO A 146 10.11 5.09 -13.31
CA PRO A 146 9.88 4.00 -12.39
C PRO A 146 8.64 4.22 -11.54
N SER A 147 7.98 3.13 -11.18
CA SER A 147 7.11 3.11 -10.00
C SER A 147 7.96 3.07 -8.74
N PHE A 148 7.51 3.72 -7.67
CA PHE A 148 8.24 3.64 -6.40
C PHE A 148 7.32 3.75 -5.18
N VAL A 149 7.75 3.14 -4.07
CA VAL A 149 7.19 3.34 -2.72
C VAL A 149 8.36 3.49 -1.74
N VAL A 150 8.44 4.64 -1.08
CA VAL A 150 9.52 5.03 -0.16
C VAL A 150 8.92 5.33 1.22
N GLY A 151 9.70 5.22 2.27
CA GLY A 151 9.24 5.47 3.64
C GLY A 151 8.98 6.95 3.99
N GLY A 152 9.31 7.88 3.09
CA GLY A 152 9.06 9.32 3.22
C GLY A 152 8.99 10.00 1.87
N ASP A 153 8.56 11.26 1.83
CA ASP A 153 8.41 11.99 0.57
C ASP A 153 9.75 12.20 -0.16
N LEU A 154 9.75 11.95 -1.47
CA LEU A 154 10.88 12.32 -2.31
C LEU A 154 10.97 13.85 -2.41
N VAL A 155 12.15 14.38 -2.12
CA VAL A 155 12.43 15.82 -2.26
C VAL A 155 12.19 16.24 -3.71
N GLY A 156 11.40 17.30 -3.89
CA GLY A 156 11.04 17.83 -5.22
C GLY A 156 9.81 17.18 -5.86
N MET A 157 9.30 16.05 -5.34
CA MET A 157 8.10 15.40 -5.84
C MET A 157 6.90 15.52 -4.91
N GLY A 158 7.11 15.78 -3.61
CA GLY A 158 6.03 15.92 -2.62
C GLY A 158 5.19 14.66 -2.42
N THR A 159 5.74 13.48 -2.73
CA THR A 159 5.06 12.20 -2.58
C THR A 159 6.05 11.10 -2.20
N ASN A 160 5.57 10.14 -1.45
CA ASN A 160 6.32 8.94 -1.08
C ASN A 160 6.03 7.73 -1.99
N ALA A 161 5.08 7.86 -2.91
CA ALA A 161 4.72 6.78 -3.82
C ALA A 161 4.14 7.32 -5.13
N ARG A 162 4.47 6.68 -6.24
CA ARG A 162 3.96 6.99 -7.57
C ARG A 162 4.01 5.76 -8.47
N ALA A 163 2.95 5.53 -9.24
CA ALA A 163 3.01 4.60 -10.36
C ALA A 163 3.64 5.31 -11.56
N GLY A 164 4.73 4.75 -12.07
CA GLY A 164 5.36 5.15 -13.32
C GLY A 164 4.93 4.24 -14.47
N THR A 165 5.31 4.62 -15.69
CA THR A 165 5.04 3.85 -16.92
C THR A 165 6.25 3.02 -17.37
N GLY A 166 7.38 3.16 -16.69
CA GLY A 166 8.61 2.42 -16.96
C GLY A 166 8.58 0.99 -16.43
N SER A 167 9.61 0.23 -16.78
CA SER A 167 9.71 -1.20 -16.44
C SER A 167 10.12 -1.48 -15.00
N ALA A 168 10.67 -0.48 -14.27
CA ALA A 168 11.20 -0.66 -12.92
C ALA A 168 10.21 -0.26 -11.82
N PHE A 169 10.20 -1.06 -10.74
CA PHE A 169 9.51 -0.71 -9.50
C PHE A 169 10.48 -0.80 -8.33
N VAL A 170 10.67 0.31 -7.63
CA VAL A 170 11.62 0.47 -6.52
C VAL A 170 10.86 0.62 -5.21
N VAL A 171 11.15 -0.23 -4.22
CA VAL A 171 10.44 -0.20 -2.94
C VAL A 171 11.40 -0.27 -1.76
N GLU A 172 10.98 0.32 -0.65
CA GLU A 172 11.57 0.09 0.67
C GLU A 172 10.91 -1.12 1.33
N ALA A 173 11.72 -2.13 1.71
CA ALA A 173 11.28 -3.37 2.33
C ALA A 173 11.21 -3.29 3.87
#